data_ace27b3177a2a1c700403ee6fd7b919d
#
_entry.id   ace27b3177a2a1c700403ee6fd7b919d
#
_cell.length_a   1.000
_cell.length_b   1.000
_cell.length_c   1.000
_cell.angle_alpha   90.00
_cell.angle_beta   90.00
_cell.angle_gamma   90.00
#
_symmetry.space_group_name_H-M   'P 1'
#
loop_
_entity.id
_entity.type
_entity.pdbx_description
1 polymer ?
#
loop_
_entity_poly.entity_id
_entity_poly.type
_entity_poly.pdbx_seq_one_letter_code
_entity_poly.pdbx_strand_id
1 'polypeptide(L)'
;MTPRNFARAGGIALTTALLAGVAAPAMAGSFYVQEQSTRAQGRANAGVGADQGVQSLWWNPAAIAGTQRELYVGMHGLVLDSDVDNTGSTLTYNVPVAGVGVVSRTYPVNGDPHVHEVVESGIVPNFAVSMPIGDRFNVGLAVQAPYNFTTKYEPTDFARYDALTSELRSANVSLVAAMTITDWLDIGAGF
;
A
#
# COMPACT_ATOMS: atom_id res chain seq x y z
N MET A 1 -13.71 -16.65 -45.78
CA MET A 1 -13.05 -16.50 -44.45
C MET A 1 -12.68 -17.88 -43.95
N THR A 2 -11.42 -18.17 -43.70
CA THR A 2 -10.95 -19.49 -43.30
C THR A 2 -11.16 -19.71 -41.81
N PRO A 3 -11.44 -20.92 -41.32
CA PRO A 3 -11.71 -21.21 -39.89
C PRO A 3 -10.58 -20.77 -38.94
N ARG A 4 -9.36 -20.60 -39.44
CA ARG A 4 -8.22 -20.08 -38.67
C ARG A 4 -8.37 -18.61 -38.19
N ASN A 5 -9.14 -17.79 -38.95
CA ASN A 5 -9.34 -16.38 -38.61
C ASN A 5 -10.38 -16.21 -37.49
N PHE A 6 -11.36 -17.11 -37.39
CA PHE A 6 -12.34 -17.11 -36.31
C PHE A 6 -11.72 -17.50 -34.97
N ALA A 7 -10.83 -18.49 -34.94
CA ALA A 7 -10.15 -18.91 -33.72
C ALA A 7 -9.20 -17.82 -33.18
N ARG A 8 -8.53 -17.06 -34.06
CA ARG A 8 -7.66 -15.94 -33.65
C ARG A 8 -8.47 -14.74 -33.13
N ALA A 9 -9.57 -14.41 -33.76
CA ALA A 9 -10.45 -13.32 -33.34
C ALA A 9 -11.11 -13.65 -31.96
N GLY A 10 -11.55 -14.89 -31.77
CA GLY A 10 -12.09 -15.35 -30.47
C GLY A 10 -11.07 -15.35 -29.33
N GLY A 11 -9.82 -15.74 -29.61
CA GLY A 11 -8.73 -15.71 -28.65
C GLY A 11 -8.39 -14.28 -28.19
N ILE A 12 -8.27 -13.34 -29.12
CA ILE A 12 -7.99 -11.93 -28.83
C ILE A 12 -9.14 -11.30 -28.04
N ALA A 13 -10.38 -11.54 -28.42
CA ALA A 13 -11.56 -11.02 -27.73
C ALA A 13 -11.67 -11.55 -26.28
N LEU A 14 -11.35 -12.82 -26.05
CA LEU A 14 -11.37 -13.42 -24.72
C LEU A 14 -10.25 -12.85 -23.83
N THR A 15 -9.05 -12.65 -24.38
CA THR A 15 -7.92 -12.06 -23.65
C THR A 15 -8.21 -10.60 -23.28
N THR A 16 -8.81 -9.83 -24.19
CA THR A 16 -9.18 -8.43 -23.94
C THR A 16 -10.30 -8.34 -22.90
N ALA A 17 -11.27 -9.25 -22.90
CA ALA A 17 -12.34 -9.29 -21.91
C ALA A 17 -11.83 -9.69 -20.51
N LEU A 18 -10.86 -10.59 -20.41
CA LEU A 18 -10.21 -10.95 -19.14
C LEU A 18 -9.39 -9.77 -18.56
N LEU A 19 -8.67 -9.04 -19.42
CA LEU A 19 -7.89 -7.86 -19.01
C LEU A 19 -8.79 -6.69 -18.60
N ALA A 20 -9.93 -6.48 -19.26
CA ALA A 20 -10.89 -5.43 -18.92
C ALA A 20 -11.64 -5.70 -17.58
N GLY A 21 -11.83 -6.97 -17.21
CA GLY A 21 -12.50 -7.36 -15.96
C GLY A 21 -11.68 -7.13 -14.69
N VAL A 22 -10.36 -6.88 -14.82
CA VAL A 22 -9.44 -6.70 -13.67
C VAL A 22 -9.17 -5.22 -13.36
N ALA A 23 -9.62 -4.30 -14.22
CA ALA A 23 -9.43 -2.86 -14.04
C ALA A 23 -10.55 -2.23 -13.19
N ALA A 24 -10.81 -2.77 -11.99
CA ALA A 24 -11.57 -2.02 -11.00
C ALA A 24 -10.65 -0.90 -10.47
N PRO A 25 -11.09 0.38 -10.43
CA PRO A 25 -10.30 1.43 -9.84
C PRO A 25 -10.05 1.11 -8.37
N ALA A 26 -8.80 0.88 -8.00
CA ALA A 26 -8.40 0.74 -6.60
C ALA A 26 -8.48 2.13 -5.95
N MET A 27 -9.56 2.38 -5.21
CA MET A 27 -9.86 3.66 -4.55
C MET A 27 -9.22 3.78 -3.14
N ALA A 28 -8.30 2.93 -2.77
CA ALA A 28 -7.75 2.86 -1.42
C ALA A 28 -6.21 2.92 -1.42
N GLY A 29 -5.64 4.12 -1.46
CA GLY A 29 -4.18 4.25 -1.47
C GLY A 29 -3.61 5.48 -0.77
N SER A 30 -4.44 6.30 -0.11
CA SER A 30 -4.02 7.60 0.42
C SER A 30 -2.90 7.55 1.45
N PHE A 31 -2.71 6.42 2.13
CA PHE A 31 -1.71 6.27 3.21
C PHE A 31 -0.72 5.13 2.95
N TYR A 32 -0.69 4.66 1.71
CA TYR A 32 0.21 3.59 1.31
C TYR A 32 1.63 4.11 1.11
N VAL A 33 2.58 3.52 1.83
CA VAL A 33 4.00 3.76 1.65
C VAL A 33 4.49 2.94 0.46
N GLN A 34 4.80 3.60 -0.63
CA GLN A 34 5.25 2.97 -1.88
C GLN A 34 6.71 2.53 -1.82
N GLU A 35 7.49 3.08 -0.89
CA GLU A 35 8.92 2.90 -0.72
C GLU A 35 9.25 1.55 -0.06
N GLN A 36 8.94 0.44 -0.77
CA GLN A 36 9.19 -0.92 -0.29
C GLN A 36 10.54 -1.50 -0.76
N SER A 37 11.28 -0.77 -1.62
CA SER A 37 12.57 -1.18 -2.15
C SER A 37 13.43 0.04 -2.49
N THR A 38 14.69 0.05 -2.03
CA THR A 38 15.63 1.14 -2.35
C THR A 38 15.94 1.22 -3.85
N ARG A 39 15.97 0.07 -4.54
CA ARG A 39 16.15 0.02 -6.00
C ARG A 39 14.94 0.60 -6.73
N ALA A 40 13.74 0.28 -6.29
CA ALA A 40 12.52 0.84 -6.85
C ALA A 40 12.45 2.36 -6.64
N GLN A 41 12.75 2.82 -5.43
CA GLN A 41 12.80 4.25 -5.11
C GLN A 41 13.80 5.00 -5.99
N GLY A 42 15.01 4.44 -6.19
CA GLY A 42 16.03 5.04 -7.06
C GLY A 42 15.63 5.16 -8.54
N ARG A 43 14.55 4.46 -8.96
CA ARG A 43 13.97 4.52 -10.30
C ARG A 43 12.59 5.20 -10.33
N ALA A 44 12.20 5.88 -9.27
CA ALA A 44 10.84 6.42 -9.10
C ALA A 44 9.75 5.36 -9.33
N ASN A 45 10.00 4.12 -8.87
CA ASN A 45 9.15 2.93 -9.02
C ASN A 45 8.92 2.47 -10.48
N ALA A 46 9.73 2.93 -11.43
CA ALA A 46 9.63 2.47 -12.81
C ALA A 46 10.07 1.00 -12.94
N GLY A 47 9.23 0.19 -13.59
CA GLY A 47 9.54 -1.20 -13.92
C GLY A 47 9.54 -2.18 -12.75
N VAL A 48 9.00 -1.83 -11.58
CA VAL A 48 9.00 -2.67 -10.37
C VAL A 48 8.36 -4.05 -10.55
N GLY A 49 7.35 -4.16 -11.40
CA GLY A 49 6.69 -5.44 -11.69
C GLY A 49 7.48 -6.35 -12.66
N ALA A 50 8.45 -5.80 -13.40
CA ALA A 50 9.27 -6.52 -14.37
C ALA A 50 10.71 -6.78 -13.88
N ASP A 51 11.07 -6.23 -12.73
CA ASP A 51 12.41 -6.35 -12.17
C ASP A 51 12.60 -7.71 -11.48
N GLN A 52 13.82 -8.25 -11.52
CA GLN A 52 14.16 -9.52 -10.87
C GLN A 52 14.79 -9.32 -9.50
N GLY A 53 14.66 -10.34 -8.65
CA GLY A 53 15.28 -10.43 -7.33
C GLY A 53 14.35 -10.07 -6.18
N VAL A 54 14.83 -10.25 -4.96
CA VAL A 54 14.07 -10.13 -3.71
C VAL A 54 13.49 -8.73 -3.47
N GLN A 55 14.09 -7.69 -4.04
CA GLN A 55 13.60 -6.33 -3.90
C GLN A 55 12.29 -6.07 -4.66
N SER A 56 11.90 -6.98 -5.56
CA SER A 56 10.65 -6.87 -6.33
C SER A 56 9.53 -7.75 -5.79
N LEU A 57 9.75 -8.51 -4.72
CA LEU A 57 8.78 -9.44 -4.13
C LEU A 57 7.45 -8.78 -3.74
N TRP A 58 7.46 -7.51 -3.37
CA TRP A 58 6.26 -6.76 -3.04
C TRP A 58 5.26 -6.67 -4.22
N TRP A 59 5.79 -6.51 -5.43
CA TRP A 59 4.98 -6.30 -6.64
C TRP A 59 4.82 -7.57 -7.47
N ASN A 60 5.82 -8.46 -7.44
CA ASN A 60 5.86 -9.63 -8.30
C ASN A 60 6.48 -10.84 -7.59
N PRO A 61 5.67 -11.80 -7.14
CA PRO A 61 6.19 -13.04 -6.57
C PRO A 61 7.11 -13.84 -7.49
N ALA A 62 6.91 -13.77 -8.82
CA ALA A 62 7.75 -14.48 -9.78
C ALA A 62 9.16 -13.87 -9.92
N ALA A 63 9.38 -12.67 -9.37
CA ALA A 63 10.66 -11.96 -9.49
C ALA A 63 11.89 -12.74 -8.96
N ILE A 64 11.69 -13.71 -8.08
CA ILE A 64 12.77 -14.55 -7.54
C ILE A 64 13.01 -15.85 -8.33
N ALA A 65 12.21 -16.15 -9.35
CA ALA A 65 12.41 -17.35 -10.17
C ALA A 65 13.78 -17.29 -10.88
N GLY A 66 14.51 -18.39 -10.85
CA GLY A 66 15.84 -18.51 -11.47
C GLY A 66 16.94 -17.64 -10.85
N THR A 67 16.67 -16.92 -9.76
CA THR A 67 17.69 -16.12 -9.07
C THR A 67 18.54 -16.99 -8.14
N GLN A 68 19.73 -16.50 -7.82
CA GLN A 68 20.59 -17.09 -6.80
C GLN A 68 20.04 -16.77 -5.40
N ARG A 69 20.75 -17.18 -4.35
CA ARG A 69 20.44 -16.76 -2.99
C ARG A 69 20.65 -15.27 -2.83
N GLU A 70 19.62 -14.57 -2.37
CA GLU A 70 19.65 -13.13 -2.17
C GLU A 70 19.17 -12.77 -0.76
N LEU A 71 19.75 -11.72 -0.21
CA LEU A 71 19.34 -11.08 1.03
C LEU A 71 19.23 -9.58 0.79
N TYR A 72 18.12 -9.00 1.18
CA TYR A 72 17.89 -7.56 1.16
C TYR A 72 17.52 -7.06 2.56
N VAL A 73 18.21 -6.02 2.98
CA VAL A 73 17.87 -5.23 4.18
C VAL A 73 17.85 -3.78 3.74
N GLY A 74 16.71 -3.15 3.88
CA GLY A 74 16.49 -1.76 3.50
C GLY A 74 15.85 -0.95 4.62
N MET A 75 16.04 0.36 4.54
CA MET A 75 15.43 1.32 5.42
C MET A 75 15.18 2.62 4.65
N HIS A 76 13.95 3.14 4.74
CA HIS A 76 13.56 4.38 4.09
C HIS A 76 13.17 5.40 5.15
N GLY A 77 13.73 6.61 5.05
CA GLY A 77 13.29 7.76 5.81
C GLY A 77 12.17 8.47 5.06
N LEU A 78 11.05 8.70 5.72
CA LEU A 78 9.95 9.52 5.23
C LEU A 78 9.99 10.85 5.96
N VAL A 79 10.13 11.93 5.21
CA VAL A 79 9.99 13.30 5.71
C VAL A 79 8.68 13.84 5.14
N LEU A 80 7.75 14.10 6.03
CA LEU A 80 6.39 14.51 5.68
C LEU A 80 6.16 15.93 6.17
N ASP A 81 5.63 16.75 5.28
CA ASP A 81 5.17 18.12 5.57
C ASP A 81 3.66 18.13 5.37
N SER A 82 2.91 18.57 6.38
CA SER A 82 1.47 18.46 6.36
C SER A 82 0.82 19.55 7.19
N ASP A 83 -0.08 20.29 6.56
CA ASP A 83 -0.88 21.33 7.17
C ASP A 83 -2.35 20.93 7.14
N VAL A 84 -3.08 21.27 8.19
CA VAL A 84 -4.53 21.04 8.27
C VAL A 84 -5.24 22.31 8.72
N ASP A 85 -6.19 22.72 7.90
CA ASP A 85 -7.00 23.90 8.14
C ASP A 85 -8.44 23.54 8.53
N ASN A 86 -8.95 24.14 9.59
CA ASN A 86 -10.35 24.05 9.97
C ASN A 86 -11.19 25.04 9.17
N THR A 87 -11.96 24.55 8.22
CA THR A 87 -12.85 25.36 7.36
C THR A 87 -14.29 25.45 7.86
N GLY A 88 -14.53 25.27 9.17
CA GLY A 88 -15.85 25.40 9.76
C GLY A 88 -16.38 24.11 10.38
N SER A 89 -15.53 23.32 11.01
CA SER A 89 -15.93 22.13 11.76
C SER A 89 -16.88 22.48 12.90
N THR A 90 -17.89 21.66 13.10
CA THR A 90 -18.88 21.82 14.16
C THR A 90 -19.02 20.56 14.99
N LEU A 91 -19.37 20.74 16.26
CA LEU A 91 -19.64 19.67 17.20
C LEU A 91 -21.12 19.67 17.56
N THR A 92 -21.81 18.55 17.37
CA THR A 92 -23.25 18.42 17.67
C THR A 92 -23.45 17.51 18.87
N TYR A 93 -24.06 18.03 19.89
CA TYR A 93 -24.47 17.28 21.08
C TYR A 93 -25.94 16.91 20.99
N ASN A 94 -26.25 15.64 21.19
CA ASN A 94 -27.60 15.10 21.27
C ASN A 94 -27.94 14.84 22.74
N VAL A 95 -28.76 15.67 23.34
CA VAL A 95 -29.14 15.59 24.74
C VAL A 95 -30.56 15.04 24.87
N PRO A 96 -30.78 13.89 25.51
CA PRO A 96 -32.14 13.42 25.81
C PRO A 96 -32.75 14.29 26.89
N VAL A 97 -33.92 14.87 26.59
CA VAL A 97 -34.68 15.70 27.53
C VAL A 97 -36.00 14.99 27.85
N ALA A 98 -36.24 14.72 29.13
CA ALA A 98 -37.44 14.04 29.57
C ALA A 98 -38.74 14.83 29.12
N GLY A 99 -39.66 14.12 28.47
CA GLY A 99 -40.92 14.69 27.97
C GLY A 99 -40.81 15.45 26.64
N VAL A 100 -39.62 15.68 26.10
CA VAL A 100 -39.39 16.42 24.84
C VAL A 100 -38.75 15.53 23.76
N GLY A 101 -37.96 14.54 24.16
CA GLY A 101 -37.17 13.70 23.25
C GLY A 101 -35.70 14.11 23.20
N VAL A 102 -35.04 13.94 22.04
CA VAL A 102 -33.64 14.31 21.85
C VAL A 102 -33.56 15.74 21.30
N VAL A 103 -32.83 16.59 22.00
CA VAL A 103 -32.52 17.96 21.56
C VAL A 103 -31.08 18.01 21.07
N SER A 104 -30.90 18.36 19.81
CA SER A 104 -29.56 18.52 19.19
C SER A 104 -29.12 19.98 19.29
N ARG A 105 -27.87 20.19 19.70
CA ARG A 105 -27.23 21.52 19.71
C ARG A 105 -25.88 21.43 19.00
N THR A 106 -25.69 22.33 18.05
CA THR A 106 -24.47 22.41 17.25
C THR A 106 -23.67 23.66 17.61
N TYR A 107 -22.41 23.52 17.85
CA TYR A 107 -21.48 24.58 18.18
C TYR A 107 -20.28 24.53 17.23
N PRO A 108 -19.65 25.65 16.87
CA PRO A 108 -18.39 25.65 16.17
C PRO A 108 -17.30 25.00 17.07
N VAL A 109 -16.38 24.27 16.45
CA VAL A 109 -15.22 23.71 17.16
C VAL A 109 -14.24 24.85 17.44
N ASN A 110 -13.83 24.95 18.71
CA ASN A 110 -12.83 25.93 19.17
C ASN A 110 -11.44 25.29 19.18
N GLY A 111 -10.42 26.08 18.99
CA GLY A 111 -9.00 25.71 19.01
C GLY A 111 -8.26 26.40 17.89
N ASP A 112 -6.96 26.16 17.78
CA ASP A 112 -6.18 26.68 16.68
C ASP A 112 -6.72 26.10 15.36
N PRO A 113 -7.17 26.94 14.43
CA PRO A 113 -7.72 26.49 13.17
C PRO A 113 -6.66 26.07 12.15
N HIS A 114 -5.39 26.40 12.36
CA HIS A 114 -4.27 26.11 11.47
C HIS A 114 -3.26 25.26 12.20
N VAL A 115 -3.13 23.99 11.83
CA VAL A 115 -2.20 23.06 12.48
C VAL A 115 -1.16 22.62 11.47
N HIS A 116 0.10 22.82 11.81
CA HIS A 116 1.26 22.46 11.00
C HIS A 116 1.88 21.16 11.47
N GLU A 117 2.58 20.46 10.57
CA GLU A 117 3.35 19.24 10.86
C GLU A 117 2.52 18.14 11.57
N VAL A 118 1.27 17.99 11.15
CA VAL A 118 0.33 17.03 11.77
C VAL A 118 0.79 15.59 11.61
N VAL A 119 1.47 15.25 10.49
CA VAL A 119 1.95 13.91 10.21
C VAL A 119 3.43 13.80 10.59
N GLU A 120 3.75 12.90 11.50
CA GLU A 120 5.14 12.68 11.92
C GLU A 120 5.96 12.01 10.83
N SER A 121 7.19 12.49 10.65
CA SER A 121 8.20 11.83 9.84
C SER A 121 8.63 10.51 10.47
N GLY A 122 8.98 9.52 9.67
CA GLY A 122 9.23 8.17 10.17
C GLY A 122 10.23 7.37 9.37
N ILE A 123 10.49 6.15 9.85
CA ILE A 123 11.39 5.19 9.21
C ILE A 123 10.60 3.95 8.85
N VAL A 124 10.77 3.46 7.63
CA VAL A 124 10.15 2.24 7.10
C VAL A 124 11.22 1.19 6.86
N PRO A 125 11.34 0.17 7.70
CA PRO A 125 12.26 -0.93 7.48
C PRO A 125 11.70 -1.94 6.49
N ASN A 126 12.58 -2.54 5.69
CA ASN A 126 12.26 -3.60 4.74
C ASN A 126 13.28 -4.72 4.83
N PHE A 127 12.80 -5.93 4.73
CA PHE A 127 13.64 -7.12 4.72
C PHE A 127 13.11 -8.11 3.69
N ALA A 128 14.01 -8.75 2.93
CA ALA A 128 13.63 -9.86 2.09
C ALA A 128 14.80 -10.84 1.90
N VAL A 129 14.46 -12.11 1.79
CA VAL A 129 15.42 -13.16 1.51
C VAL A 129 14.83 -14.14 0.52
N SER A 130 15.64 -14.66 -0.40
CA SER A 130 15.27 -15.78 -1.26
C SER A 130 16.38 -16.81 -1.36
N MET A 131 15.98 -18.04 -1.68
CA MET A 131 16.92 -19.13 -1.95
C MET A 131 16.37 -20.07 -3.02
N PRO A 132 17.22 -20.58 -3.90
CA PRO A 132 16.85 -21.63 -4.83
C PRO A 132 16.65 -22.98 -4.12
N ILE A 133 15.69 -23.76 -4.61
CA ILE A 133 15.44 -25.14 -4.22
C ILE A 133 15.50 -25.99 -5.50
N GLY A 134 16.65 -26.63 -5.74
CA GLY A 134 16.93 -27.29 -7.01
C GLY A 134 17.13 -26.29 -8.15
N ASP A 135 16.84 -26.71 -9.38
CA ASP A 135 17.20 -25.94 -10.58
C ASP A 135 16.12 -24.97 -11.04
N ARG A 136 14.87 -25.14 -10.59
CA ARG A 136 13.73 -24.40 -11.13
C ARG A 136 12.87 -23.68 -10.09
N PHE A 137 13.03 -24.00 -8.80
CA PHE A 137 12.22 -23.43 -7.73
C PHE A 137 13.01 -22.45 -6.89
N ASN A 138 12.36 -21.40 -6.49
CA ASN A 138 12.85 -20.46 -5.49
C ASN A 138 11.77 -20.23 -4.44
N VAL A 139 12.19 -20.07 -3.20
CA VAL A 139 11.33 -19.64 -2.10
C VAL A 139 11.86 -18.34 -1.53
N GLY A 140 10.96 -17.52 -1.02
CA GLY A 140 11.31 -16.23 -0.45
C GLY A 140 10.43 -15.86 0.73
N LEU A 141 10.99 -15.03 1.58
CA LEU A 141 10.32 -14.36 2.68
C LEU A 141 10.57 -12.87 2.55
N ALA A 142 9.52 -12.05 2.68
CA ALA A 142 9.65 -10.61 2.76
C ALA A 142 8.89 -10.07 3.97
N VAL A 143 9.45 -9.04 4.61
CA VAL A 143 8.83 -8.27 5.68
C VAL A 143 8.88 -6.80 5.30
N GLN A 144 7.71 -6.18 5.22
CA GLN A 144 7.54 -4.81 4.75
C GLN A 144 6.49 -4.09 5.59
N ALA A 145 6.55 -2.76 5.60
CA ALA A 145 5.63 -1.92 6.35
C ALA A 145 4.86 -0.98 5.39
N PRO A 146 3.78 -1.47 4.74
CA PRO A 146 3.05 -0.70 3.74
C PRO A 146 2.26 0.49 4.30
N TYR A 147 1.96 0.48 5.60
CA TYR A 147 1.28 1.59 6.28
C TYR A 147 2.01 1.86 7.59
N ASN A 148 2.59 3.04 7.70
CA ASN A 148 3.31 3.45 8.89
C ASN A 148 3.32 4.99 8.97
N PHE A 149 2.34 5.55 9.69
CA PHE A 149 2.31 6.97 9.95
C PHE A 149 1.61 7.26 11.27
N THR A 150 1.95 8.39 11.84
CA THR A 150 1.38 8.91 13.08
C THR A 150 0.94 10.33 12.83
N THR A 151 -0.28 10.66 13.25
CA THR A 151 -0.74 12.04 13.31
C THR A 151 -0.77 12.51 14.75
N LYS A 152 -0.36 13.76 14.99
CA LYS A 152 -0.38 14.40 16.30
C LYS A 152 -1.00 15.77 16.25
N TYR A 153 -1.84 16.05 17.24
CA TYR A 153 -2.47 17.33 17.48
C TYR A 153 -2.17 17.77 18.91
N GLU A 154 -1.99 19.05 19.11
CA GLU A 154 -1.83 19.62 20.44
C GLU A 154 -3.18 19.77 21.16
N PRO A 155 -3.20 19.84 22.50
CA PRO A 155 -4.44 20.06 23.26
C PRO A 155 -5.14 21.38 22.96
N THR A 156 -4.49 22.31 22.29
CA THR A 156 -5.01 23.60 21.87
C THR A 156 -5.63 23.60 20.47
N ASP A 157 -5.37 22.56 19.67
CA ASP A 157 -5.82 22.46 18.28
C ASP A 157 -7.32 22.17 18.18
N PHE A 158 -7.90 22.50 17.05
CA PHE A 158 -9.33 22.25 16.79
C PHE A 158 -9.67 20.75 16.80
N ALA A 159 -8.74 19.88 16.36
CA ALA A 159 -8.96 18.44 16.24
C ALA A 159 -8.88 17.66 17.56
N ARG A 160 -8.53 18.31 18.68
CA ARG A 160 -8.43 17.67 20.02
C ARG A 160 -9.66 16.90 20.49
N TYR A 161 -10.83 17.24 19.93
CA TYR A 161 -12.10 16.59 20.29
C TYR A 161 -12.26 15.21 19.67
N ASP A 162 -11.47 14.90 18.65
CA ASP A 162 -11.48 13.59 17.97
C ASP A 162 -10.33 12.70 18.50
N ALA A 163 -9.09 13.10 18.26
CA ALA A 163 -7.92 12.43 18.79
C ALA A 163 -6.72 13.38 18.86
N LEU A 164 -5.92 13.27 19.93
CA LEU A 164 -4.63 13.97 20.03
C LEU A 164 -3.54 13.21 19.27
N THR A 165 -3.60 11.89 19.26
CA THR A 165 -2.66 11.06 18.52
C THR A 165 -3.41 9.92 17.85
N SER A 166 -3.18 9.74 16.56
CA SER A 166 -3.62 8.56 15.82
C SER A 166 -2.41 7.90 15.18
N GLU A 167 -2.27 6.61 15.40
CA GLU A 167 -1.13 5.84 14.90
C GLU A 167 -1.62 4.65 14.08
N LEU A 168 -1.10 4.53 12.86
CA LEU A 168 -1.30 3.38 12.00
C LEU A 168 0.04 2.72 11.74
N ARG A 169 0.21 1.52 12.25
CA ARG A 169 1.38 0.68 11.96
C ARG A 169 0.93 -0.64 11.37
N SER A 170 1.58 -1.06 10.31
CA SER A 170 1.36 -2.37 9.72
C SER A 170 2.68 -3.07 9.45
N ALA A 171 2.66 -4.38 9.51
CA ALA A 171 3.73 -5.23 9.03
C ALA A 171 3.11 -6.30 8.12
N ASN A 172 3.62 -6.39 6.91
CA ASN A 172 3.29 -7.45 5.97
C ASN A 172 4.42 -8.47 5.97
N VAL A 173 4.08 -9.72 6.25
CA VAL A 173 5.01 -10.86 6.18
C VAL A 173 4.53 -11.75 5.06
N SER A 174 5.30 -11.83 3.97
CA SER A 174 4.95 -12.60 2.78
C SER A 174 5.85 -13.80 2.64
N LEU A 175 5.25 -14.98 2.52
CA LEU A 175 5.91 -16.20 2.05
C LEU A 175 5.62 -16.35 0.56
N VAL A 176 6.69 -16.58 -0.22
CA VAL A 176 6.61 -16.62 -1.68
C VAL A 176 7.28 -17.88 -2.21
N ALA A 177 6.67 -18.48 -3.21
CA ALA A 177 7.28 -19.52 -4.03
C ALA A 177 7.22 -19.10 -5.51
N ALA A 178 8.30 -19.31 -6.23
CA ALA A 178 8.39 -19.04 -7.65
C ALA A 178 9.03 -20.21 -8.40
N MET A 179 8.71 -20.34 -9.68
CA MET A 179 9.22 -21.42 -10.53
C MET A 179 9.42 -20.93 -11.96
N THR A 180 10.57 -21.28 -12.53
CA THR A 180 10.83 -21.14 -13.95
C THR A 180 10.16 -22.29 -14.72
N ILE A 181 9.18 -21.97 -15.55
CA ILE A 181 8.46 -22.95 -16.38
C ILE A 181 9.17 -23.16 -17.71
N THR A 182 9.53 -22.06 -18.38
CA THR A 182 10.26 -22.04 -19.65
C THR A 182 11.30 -20.92 -19.62
N ASP A 183 12.13 -20.82 -20.65
CA ASP A 183 13.14 -19.75 -20.77
C ASP A 183 12.53 -18.32 -20.85
N TRP A 184 11.22 -18.22 -21.05
CA TRP A 184 10.50 -16.95 -21.21
C TRP A 184 9.32 -16.79 -20.25
N LEU A 185 9.05 -17.77 -19.38
CA LEU A 185 7.90 -17.76 -18.46
C LEU A 185 8.29 -18.23 -17.08
N ASP A 186 8.18 -17.33 -16.13
CA ASP A 186 8.23 -17.60 -14.70
C ASP A 186 6.85 -17.42 -14.08
N ILE A 187 6.53 -18.20 -13.08
CA ILE A 187 5.34 -18.07 -12.27
C ILE A 187 5.70 -17.96 -10.80
N GLY A 188 4.90 -17.22 -10.06
CA GLY A 188 5.07 -17.07 -8.62
C GLY A 188 3.75 -16.83 -7.92
N ALA A 189 3.67 -17.27 -6.67
CA ALA A 189 2.56 -17.05 -5.77
C ALA A 189 3.07 -16.83 -4.36
N GLY A 190 2.30 -16.09 -3.57
CA GLY A 190 2.59 -15.82 -2.17
C GLY A 190 1.34 -15.43 -1.39
N PHE A 191 1.46 -15.36 -0.08
CA PHE A 191 0.43 -14.87 0.83
C PHE A 191 1.06 -14.09 1.99
#